data_f11a1ed944450260bf98953c54c8d890
#
_entry.id   f11a1ed944450260bf98953c54c8d890
#
_cell.length_a   1.000
_cell.length_b   1.000
_cell.length_c   1.000
_cell.angle_alpha   90.00
_cell.angle_beta   90.00
_cell.angle_gamma   90.00
#
_symmetry.space_group_name_H-M   'P 1'
#
loop_
_entity.id
_entity.type
_entity.pdbx_description
1 polymer ?
#
loop_
_entity_poly.entity_id
_entity_poly.type
_entity_poly.pdbx_seq_one_letter_code
_entity_poly.pdbx_strand_id
1 'polypeptide(L)'
;ERTTATIINHTISKRIVNEAKTRGVGIAIEDLTNIRSNSKRGNKTFKRELSSWSFSQLRSFIEYKAKRDGVPLIVVPPAYTSKTCSKCHHIGTRNNKSFKCKHCGNDMDADINAAINIALLGAAINQPEKSGMWCANLHISA
;
A
#
# COMPACT_ATOMS: atom_id res chain seq x y z
N GLU A 1 8.28 -19.48 17.06
CA GLU A 1 7.33 -18.64 16.29
C GLU A 1 7.93 -17.31 15.81
N ARG A 2 8.62 -16.54 16.67
CA ARG A 2 9.26 -15.27 16.26
C ARG A 2 10.33 -15.47 15.18
N THR A 3 11.16 -16.48 15.29
CA THR A 3 12.22 -16.80 14.32
C THR A 3 11.63 -17.13 12.94
N THR A 4 10.56 -17.92 12.90
CA THR A 4 9.86 -18.28 11.65
C THR A 4 9.27 -17.03 10.96
N ALA A 5 8.60 -16.16 11.71
CA ALA A 5 8.04 -14.92 11.17
C ALA A 5 9.15 -14.00 10.61
N THR A 6 10.30 -13.94 11.29
CA THR A 6 11.45 -13.16 10.82
C THR A 6 12.00 -13.70 9.49
N ILE A 7 12.17 -15.00 9.36
CA ILE A 7 12.63 -15.64 8.11
C ILE A 7 11.64 -15.36 6.97
N ILE A 8 10.34 -15.51 7.24
CA ILE A 8 9.29 -15.22 6.26
C ILE A 8 9.35 -13.76 5.83
N ASN A 9 9.44 -12.82 6.77
CA ASN A 9 9.53 -11.39 6.47
C ASN A 9 10.78 -11.03 5.68
N HIS A 10 11.94 -11.67 5.98
CA HIS A 10 13.15 -11.51 5.18
C HIS A 10 12.97 -11.99 3.74
N THR A 11 12.30 -13.12 3.56
CA THR A 11 12.03 -13.72 2.24
C THR A 11 11.08 -12.84 1.43
N ILE A 12 9.96 -12.43 2.03
CA ILE A 12 8.95 -11.58 1.39
C ILE A 12 9.55 -10.23 0.99
N SER A 13 10.23 -9.56 1.92
CA SER A 13 10.83 -8.24 1.65
C SER A 13 11.92 -8.30 0.56
N LYS A 14 12.74 -9.36 0.54
CA LYS A 14 13.73 -9.58 -0.52
C LYS A 14 13.05 -9.74 -1.88
N ARG A 15 11.98 -10.54 -1.96
CA ARG A 15 11.24 -10.76 -3.19
C ARG A 15 10.61 -9.48 -3.72
N ILE A 16 9.96 -8.70 -2.85
CA ILE A 16 9.33 -7.42 -3.23
C ILE A 16 10.37 -6.44 -3.79
N VAL A 17 11.49 -6.25 -3.10
CA VAL A 17 12.53 -5.30 -3.52
C VAL A 17 13.20 -5.76 -4.81
N ASN A 18 13.51 -7.04 -4.95
CA ASN A 18 14.10 -7.57 -6.19
C ASN A 18 13.15 -7.40 -7.38
N GLU A 19 11.87 -7.67 -7.21
CA GLU A 19 10.84 -7.49 -8.24
C GLU A 19 10.77 -6.02 -8.70
N ALA A 20 10.72 -5.09 -7.74
CA ALA A 20 10.70 -3.65 -8.03
C ALA A 20 11.98 -3.22 -8.78
N LYS A 21 13.15 -3.69 -8.33
CA LYS A 21 14.44 -3.41 -8.97
C LYS A 21 14.49 -3.94 -10.40
N THR A 22 14.06 -5.19 -10.62
CA THR A 22 14.08 -5.81 -11.95
C THR A 22 13.15 -5.09 -12.92
N ARG A 23 12.01 -4.59 -12.43
CA ARG A 23 11.06 -3.82 -13.24
C ARG A 23 11.42 -2.34 -13.39
N GLY A 24 12.40 -1.84 -12.66
CA GLY A 24 12.77 -0.42 -12.66
C GLY A 24 11.67 0.48 -12.08
N VAL A 25 10.90 -0.01 -11.09
CA VAL A 25 9.78 0.72 -10.47
C VAL A 25 10.01 0.95 -8.98
N GLY A 26 9.33 1.95 -8.41
CA GLY A 26 9.31 2.19 -6.97
C GLY A 26 8.31 1.30 -6.23
N ILE A 27 8.41 1.31 -4.90
CA ILE A 27 7.48 0.63 -3.99
C ILE A 27 6.67 1.69 -3.26
N ALA A 28 5.34 1.60 -3.27
CA ALA A 28 4.46 2.45 -2.47
C ALA A 28 3.91 1.65 -1.28
N ILE A 29 3.95 2.26 -0.10
CA ILE A 29 3.41 1.68 1.14
C ILE A 29 2.58 2.71 1.89
N GLU A 30 1.55 2.25 2.61
CA GLU A 30 0.77 3.14 3.48
C GLU A 30 1.52 3.54 4.75
N ASP A 31 1.29 4.77 5.22
CA ASP A 31 1.70 5.20 6.54
C ASP A 31 0.73 4.70 7.62
N LEU A 32 1.10 3.61 8.27
CA LEU A 32 0.31 3.00 9.34
C LEU A 32 0.77 3.42 10.75
N THR A 33 1.63 4.42 10.88
CA THR A 33 2.23 4.81 12.18
C THR A 33 1.19 5.28 13.19
N ASN A 34 0.10 5.95 12.76
CA ASN A 34 -0.93 6.52 13.61
C ASN A 34 -2.18 5.63 13.84
N ILE A 35 -2.26 4.45 13.22
CA ILE A 35 -3.44 3.58 13.33
C ILE A 35 -3.54 2.90 14.71
N ARG A 36 -2.46 2.89 15.49
CA ARG A 36 -2.37 2.22 16.79
C ARG A 36 -3.10 2.93 17.93
N SER A 37 -3.38 4.23 17.84
CA SER A 37 -3.95 5.01 18.94
C SER A 37 -5.45 4.80 19.19
N ASN A 38 -6.21 4.24 18.26
CA ASN A 38 -7.66 4.16 18.33
C ASN A 38 -8.26 2.78 18.66
N SER A 39 -7.46 1.76 18.95
CA SER A 39 -8.01 0.42 19.26
C SER A 39 -7.97 0.11 20.75
N LYS A 40 -8.73 0.86 21.55
CA LYS A 40 -9.13 0.44 22.89
C LYS A 40 -10.24 -0.60 22.74
N ARG A 41 -9.99 -1.91 23.00
CA ARG A 41 -10.90 -2.88 23.63
C ARG A 41 -10.43 -4.34 23.48
N GLY A 42 -10.24 -5.01 24.62
CA GLY A 42 -10.57 -6.43 24.90
C GLY A 42 -9.57 -7.49 24.44
N ASN A 43 -9.40 -8.51 25.26
CA ASN A 43 -8.68 -9.79 25.25
C ASN A 43 -8.22 -10.48 23.93
N LYS A 44 -8.12 -9.78 22.83
CA LYS A 44 -7.46 -10.19 21.58
C LYS A 44 -6.04 -9.62 21.44
N THR A 45 -5.45 -9.18 22.53
CA THR A 45 -4.23 -8.35 22.57
C THR A 45 -3.02 -9.09 22.01
N PHE A 46 -2.80 -10.33 22.38
CA PHE A 46 -1.60 -11.08 22.02
C PHE A 46 -1.50 -11.39 20.51
N LYS A 47 -2.60 -11.83 19.88
CA LYS A 47 -2.62 -12.06 18.41
C LYS A 47 -2.46 -10.75 17.63
N ARG A 48 -3.00 -9.66 18.15
CA ARG A 48 -2.86 -8.32 17.56
C ARG A 48 -1.43 -7.78 17.70
N GLU A 49 -0.80 -7.97 18.84
CA GLU A 49 0.58 -7.54 19.08
C GLU A 49 1.58 -8.31 18.22
N LEU A 50 1.41 -9.63 18.10
CA LEU A 50 2.23 -10.47 17.24
C LEU A 50 2.08 -10.10 15.76
N SER A 51 0.87 -9.90 15.30
CA SER A 51 0.54 -9.46 13.94
C SER A 51 1.10 -8.05 13.66
N SER A 52 0.87 -7.11 14.57
CA SER A 52 1.39 -5.73 14.48
C SER A 52 2.92 -5.67 14.45
N TRP A 53 3.58 -6.48 15.25
CA TRP A 53 5.03 -6.61 15.26
C TRP A 53 5.56 -7.17 13.92
N SER A 54 4.93 -8.21 13.39
CA SER A 54 5.31 -8.83 12.13
C SER A 54 5.20 -7.85 10.95
N PHE A 55 4.13 -7.06 10.89
CA PHE A 55 3.97 -6.02 9.86
C PHE A 55 5.00 -4.89 9.99
N SER A 56 5.28 -4.43 11.21
CA SER A 56 6.30 -3.40 11.44
C SER A 56 7.69 -3.90 11.04
N GLN A 57 8.00 -5.16 11.34
CA GLN A 57 9.25 -5.78 10.94
C GLN A 57 9.35 -5.93 9.41
N LEU A 58 8.27 -6.39 8.75
CA LEU A 58 8.24 -6.51 7.29
C LEU A 58 8.49 -5.15 6.63
N ARG A 59 7.82 -4.09 7.10
CA ARG A 59 8.02 -2.72 6.63
C ARG A 59 9.48 -2.30 6.77
N SER A 60 10.05 -2.45 7.95
CA SER A 60 11.46 -2.13 8.22
C SER A 60 12.42 -2.90 7.30
N PHE A 61 12.12 -4.16 7.01
CA PHE A 61 12.90 -4.98 6.09
C PHE A 61 12.80 -4.52 4.63
N ILE A 62 11.63 -4.04 4.20
CA ILE A 62 11.46 -3.44 2.88
C ILE A 62 12.24 -2.12 2.80
N GLU A 63 12.11 -1.26 3.81
CA GLU A 63 12.76 0.05 3.86
C GLU A 63 14.29 -0.05 3.71
N TYR A 64 14.94 -0.85 4.56
CA TYR A 64 16.41 -0.94 4.49
C TYR A 64 16.90 -1.63 3.20
N LYS A 65 16.18 -2.64 2.69
CA LYS A 65 16.56 -3.33 1.45
C LYS A 65 16.33 -2.44 0.23
N ALA A 66 15.21 -1.71 0.16
CA ALA A 66 14.94 -0.76 -0.90
C ALA A 66 16.03 0.32 -0.95
N LYS A 67 16.39 0.88 0.21
CA LYS A 67 17.50 1.85 0.33
C LYS A 67 18.83 1.27 -0.13
N ARG A 68 19.17 0.06 0.31
CA ARG A 68 20.40 -0.63 -0.08
C ARG A 68 20.48 -0.87 -1.59
N ASP A 69 19.38 -1.27 -2.21
CA ASP A 69 19.31 -1.70 -3.60
C ASP A 69 18.93 -0.56 -4.56
N GLY A 70 18.80 0.69 -4.06
CA GLY A 70 18.48 1.87 -4.85
C GLY A 70 17.05 1.89 -5.40
N VAL A 71 16.11 1.17 -4.74
CA VAL A 71 14.71 1.14 -5.12
C VAL A 71 13.98 2.27 -4.42
N PRO A 72 13.28 3.18 -5.14
CA PRO A 72 12.50 4.25 -4.53
C PRO A 72 11.38 3.67 -3.65
N LEU A 73 11.26 4.18 -2.42
CA LEU A 73 10.18 3.83 -1.50
C LEU A 73 9.36 5.07 -1.18
N ILE A 74 8.07 5.02 -1.49
CA ILE A 74 7.13 6.13 -1.31
C ILE A 74 6.13 5.76 -0.23
N VAL A 75 5.99 6.62 0.78
CA VAL A 75 5.01 6.46 1.85
C VAL A 75 3.79 7.31 1.51
N VAL A 76 2.61 6.67 1.45
CA VAL A 76 1.36 7.32 1.11
C VAL A 76 0.41 7.40 2.31
N PRO A 77 -0.42 8.46 2.41
CA PRO A 77 -1.39 8.55 3.49
C PRO A 77 -2.48 7.45 3.35
N PRO A 78 -2.92 6.84 4.48
CA PRO A 78 -3.87 5.72 4.46
C PRO A 78 -5.32 6.14 4.20
N ALA A 79 -5.60 7.42 3.99
CA ALA A 79 -6.94 7.94 3.86
C ALA A 79 -7.66 7.39 2.62
N TYR A 80 -8.77 6.70 2.84
CA TYR A 80 -9.69 6.20 1.81
C TYR A 80 -9.14 5.18 0.80
N THR A 81 -7.90 4.76 0.86
CA THR A 81 -7.30 3.79 -0.08
C THR A 81 -8.10 2.50 -0.22
N SER A 82 -8.68 2.00 0.90
CA SER A 82 -9.50 0.78 0.93
C SER A 82 -10.97 0.99 0.53
N LYS A 83 -11.44 2.24 0.44
CA LYS A 83 -12.84 2.58 0.13
C LYS A 83 -13.02 3.18 -1.25
N THR A 84 -11.98 3.71 -1.85
CA THR A 84 -12.00 4.28 -3.19
C THR A 84 -11.94 3.18 -4.24
N CYS A 85 -12.74 3.29 -5.27
CA CYS A 85 -12.69 2.38 -6.42
C CYS A 85 -11.44 2.66 -7.25
N SER A 86 -10.61 1.64 -7.47
CA SER A 86 -9.39 1.78 -8.27
C SER A 86 -9.64 2.05 -9.76
N LYS A 87 -10.89 1.82 -10.24
CA LYS A 87 -11.26 2.03 -11.64
C LYS A 87 -11.86 3.41 -11.93
N CYS A 88 -12.74 3.92 -11.06
CA CYS A 88 -13.47 5.15 -11.32
C CYS A 88 -13.34 6.20 -10.20
N HIS A 89 -12.58 5.92 -9.18
CA HIS A 89 -12.26 6.78 -8.03
C HIS A 89 -13.46 7.22 -7.16
N HIS A 90 -14.66 6.70 -7.39
CA HIS A 90 -15.81 6.89 -6.49
C HIS A 90 -15.69 6.00 -5.26
N ILE A 91 -16.34 6.41 -4.18
CA ILE A 91 -16.41 5.62 -2.95
C ILE A 91 -17.29 4.39 -3.19
N GLY A 92 -16.71 3.22 -2.93
CA GLY A 92 -17.38 1.93 -2.98
C GLY A 92 -17.63 1.34 -1.60
N THR A 93 -18.11 0.10 -1.58
CA THR A 93 -18.37 -0.65 -0.35
C THR A 93 -17.35 -1.78 -0.22
N ARG A 94 -16.62 -1.76 0.90
CA ARG A 94 -15.74 -2.87 1.29
C ARG A 94 -16.44 -3.73 2.33
N ASN A 95 -16.53 -5.03 2.06
CA ASN A 95 -16.98 -6.04 3.01
C ASN A 95 -15.94 -7.16 3.12
N ASN A 96 -15.15 -7.16 4.20
CA ASN A 96 -14.01 -8.06 4.39
C ASN A 96 -13.04 -8.02 3.20
N LYS A 97 -12.98 -9.09 2.42
CA LYS A 97 -12.12 -9.24 1.24
C LYS A 97 -12.79 -8.84 -0.09
N SER A 98 -14.08 -8.52 -0.08
CA SER A 98 -14.79 -8.10 -1.28
C SER A 98 -14.93 -6.57 -1.33
N PHE A 99 -14.71 -6.01 -2.51
CA PHE A 99 -14.94 -4.59 -2.82
C PHE A 99 -15.92 -4.48 -3.98
N LYS A 100 -16.95 -3.65 -3.81
CA LYS A 100 -17.97 -3.38 -4.86
C LYS A 100 -18.18 -1.88 -5.03
N CYS A 101 -18.13 -1.43 -6.27
CA CYS A 101 -18.43 -0.05 -6.65
C CYS A 101 -19.80 0.04 -7.30
N LYS A 102 -20.74 0.76 -6.68
CA LYS A 102 -22.08 0.97 -7.26
C LYS A 102 -22.07 1.89 -8.47
N HIS A 103 -21.04 2.74 -8.61
CA HIS A 103 -20.97 3.71 -9.71
C HIS A 103 -20.58 3.06 -11.05
N CYS A 104 -19.53 2.23 -11.06
CA CYS A 104 -19.02 1.62 -12.30
C CYS A 104 -19.16 0.10 -12.38
N GLY A 105 -19.79 -0.54 -11.38
CA GLY A 105 -19.98 -1.99 -11.33
C GLY A 105 -18.71 -2.79 -11.01
N ASN A 106 -17.59 -2.15 -10.68
CA ASN A 106 -16.35 -2.85 -10.34
C ASN A 106 -16.54 -3.75 -9.12
N ASP A 107 -16.26 -5.05 -9.26
CA ASP A 107 -16.32 -6.08 -8.20
C ASP A 107 -15.00 -6.83 -8.20
N MET A 108 -14.24 -6.73 -7.10
CA MET A 108 -12.91 -7.33 -7.01
C MET A 108 -12.49 -7.58 -5.56
N ASP A 109 -11.35 -8.24 -5.37
CA ASP A 109 -10.74 -8.37 -4.04
C ASP A 109 -10.38 -6.99 -3.45
N ALA A 110 -10.77 -6.77 -2.19
CA ALA A 110 -10.62 -5.49 -1.53
C ALA A 110 -9.15 -5.10 -1.28
N ASP A 111 -8.29 -6.09 -1.08
CA ASP A 111 -6.86 -5.84 -0.84
C ASP A 111 -6.15 -5.50 -2.15
N ILE A 112 -6.57 -6.12 -3.26
CA ILE A 112 -6.09 -5.76 -4.60
C ILE A 112 -6.55 -4.35 -4.98
N ASN A 113 -7.82 -4.00 -4.74
CA ASN A 113 -8.33 -2.65 -4.97
C ASN A 113 -7.52 -1.60 -4.18
N ALA A 114 -7.26 -1.87 -2.90
CA ALA A 114 -6.45 -0.98 -2.06
C ALA A 114 -5.00 -0.86 -2.56
N ALA A 115 -4.38 -1.96 -2.96
CA ALA A 115 -3.01 -1.97 -3.48
C ALA A 115 -2.86 -1.15 -4.75
N ILE A 116 -3.84 -1.21 -5.67
CA ILE A 116 -3.86 -0.38 -6.88
C ILE A 116 -3.95 1.11 -6.50
N ASN A 117 -4.84 1.48 -5.58
CA ASN A 117 -4.95 2.87 -5.12
C ASN A 117 -3.66 3.38 -4.47
N ILE A 118 -3.00 2.57 -3.65
CA ILE A 118 -1.71 2.90 -3.02
C ILE A 118 -0.65 3.12 -4.10
N ALA A 119 -0.60 2.26 -5.11
CA ALA A 119 0.36 2.39 -6.21
C ALA A 119 0.11 3.67 -7.03
N LEU A 120 -1.14 3.99 -7.33
CA LEU A 120 -1.50 5.22 -8.04
C LEU A 120 -1.13 6.48 -7.25
N LEU A 121 -1.41 6.51 -5.95
CA LEU A 121 -1.01 7.61 -5.07
C LEU A 121 0.51 7.74 -4.99
N GLY A 122 1.24 6.63 -4.86
CA GLY A 122 2.69 6.63 -4.87
C GLY A 122 3.28 7.15 -6.17
N ALA A 123 2.70 6.78 -7.31
CA ALA A 123 3.12 7.28 -8.61
C ALA A 123 2.88 8.80 -8.74
N ALA A 124 1.75 9.30 -8.25
CA ALA A 124 1.43 10.73 -8.27
C ALA A 124 2.38 11.56 -7.39
N ILE A 125 2.76 11.04 -6.21
CA ILE A 125 3.70 11.72 -5.30
C ILE A 125 5.13 11.71 -5.86
N ASN A 126 5.53 10.64 -6.54
CA ASN A 126 6.89 10.47 -7.05
C ASN A 126 7.11 11.05 -8.45
N GLN A 127 6.18 11.84 -8.97
CA GLN A 127 6.40 12.53 -10.24
C GLN A 127 7.48 13.61 -10.05
N PRO A 128 8.54 13.62 -10.89
CA PRO A 128 9.49 14.72 -10.88
C PRO A 128 8.72 16.00 -11.25
N GLU A 129 8.92 17.06 -10.47
CA GLU A 129 8.41 18.40 -10.81
C GLU A 129 9.02 18.81 -12.16
N LYS A 130 8.31 18.55 -13.24
CA LYS A 130 8.58 19.22 -14.50
C LYS A 130 8.04 20.63 -14.36
N SER A 131 8.94 21.54 -13.99
CA SER A 131 8.66 22.96 -13.98
C SER A 131 7.88 23.36 -15.25
N GLY A 132 6.63 23.74 -15.09
CA GLY A 132 5.92 24.62 -15.99
C GLY A 132 5.03 24.02 -17.09
N MET A 133 4.72 22.68 -17.13
CA MET A 133 3.98 22.16 -18.31
C MET A 133 2.88 21.12 -18.03
N TRP A 134 2.26 21.11 -16.87
CA TRP A 134 1.29 20.07 -16.48
C TRP A 134 -0.17 20.54 -16.32
N CYS A 135 -0.57 21.65 -16.94
CA CYS A 135 -1.99 22.06 -16.96
C CYS A 135 -2.73 21.75 -18.28
N ALA A 136 -2.13 21.06 -19.23
CA ALA A 136 -2.77 20.86 -20.52
C ALA A 136 -2.53 19.45 -21.03
N ASN A 137 -3.27 18.43 -20.56
CA ASN A 137 -3.62 17.23 -21.35
C ASN A 137 -4.11 16.08 -20.45
N LEU A 138 -5.13 16.34 -19.62
CA LEU A 138 -6.06 15.30 -19.20
C LEU A 138 -7.23 15.29 -20.19
N HIS A 139 -7.02 14.79 -21.40
CA HIS A 139 -8.11 14.33 -22.24
C HIS A 139 -8.64 13.03 -21.64
N ILE A 140 -9.63 13.15 -20.77
CA ILE A 140 -10.51 12.03 -20.42
C ILE A 140 -11.48 11.92 -21.58
N SER A 141 -11.18 10.99 -22.50
CA SER A 141 -12.16 10.55 -23.49
C SER A 141 -13.27 9.80 -22.75
N ALA A 142 -14.50 10.28 -22.89
CA ALA A 142 -15.74 9.69 -22.40
C ALA A 142 -16.01 8.32 -23.00
#